data_57d775eba9c1d63b2bcea5c6eca34f4a
#
_entry.id   57d775eba9c1d63b2bcea5c6eca34f4a
#
_cell.length_a   1.000
_cell.length_b   1.000
_cell.length_c   1.000
_cell.angle_alpha   90.00
_cell.angle_beta   90.00
_cell.angle_gamma   90.00
#
_symmetry.space_group_name_H-M   'P 1'
#
loop_
_entity.id
_entity.type
_entity.pdbx_description
1 polymer ?
#
loop_
_entity_poly.entity_id
_entity_poly.type
_entity_poly.pdbx_seq_one_letter_code
_entity_poly.pdbx_strand_id
1 'polypeptide(L)'
;MTTVIEASGLEKRFGRVRALDGLDLTVAEGEVHGFLGPNGAGKSTTIRVLLGLARSNGGTARVFGSDPWRDAVALHRRLAYVPGDVSLWPNLSGGEAIDLLARLRGGTADKAAYAERKKRLIDVFQLDPTKKGRTYSKGNRQKVALVAAFATPADLYILDEPTSGLDPLMEATFNAEIARISRDGATVLLSSHILSEVEQLCDRVTIIREGKTVESGTLDELRHLTRTEISFAVDGTTDEQLARIPDAHDLRTDNGRVKFTADSDRLGPVLAALADLNAKSLTVAPPSLEELFLRHYGDELANVAELEAEAKGR
;
A
#
# COMPACT_ATOMS: atom_id res chain seq x y z
N MET A 1 13.13 18.04 -6.35
CA MET A 1 13.02 16.61 -6.69
C MET A 1 12.22 16.50 -7.98
N THR A 2 12.61 15.63 -8.89
CA THR A 2 11.89 15.39 -10.15
C THR A 2 10.62 14.60 -9.84
N THR A 3 9.47 15.03 -10.42
CA THR A 3 8.20 14.31 -10.25
C THR A 3 8.06 13.26 -11.35
N VAL A 4 7.78 12.01 -10.98
CA VAL A 4 7.57 10.89 -11.90
C VAL A 4 6.09 10.69 -12.21
N ILE A 5 5.22 10.78 -11.19
CA ILE A 5 3.76 10.74 -11.36
C ILE A 5 3.17 12.03 -10.83
N GLU A 6 2.31 12.67 -11.64
CA GLU A 6 1.54 13.84 -11.25
C GLU A 6 0.11 13.67 -11.74
N ALA A 7 -0.83 13.64 -10.82
CA ALA A 7 -2.26 13.67 -11.11
C ALA A 7 -2.88 14.84 -10.34
N SER A 8 -3.67 15.66 -11.00
CA SER A 8 -4.32 16.81 -10.38
C SER A 8 -5.79 16.88 -10.79
N GLY A 9 -6.65 16.92 -9.76
CA GLY A 9 -8.10 17.00 -9.90
C GLY A 9 -8.68 15.88 -10.76
N LEU A 10 -8.11 14.66 -10.68
CA LEU A 10 -8.43 13.57 -11.59
C LEU A 10 -9.86 13.08 -11.41
N GLU A 11 -10.65 13.08 -12.48
CA GLU A 11 -12.02 12.59 -12.49
C GLU A 11 -12.18 11.37 -13.39
N LYS A 12 -12.96 10.37 -12.93
CA LYS A 12 -13.36 9.23 -13.75
C LYS A 12 -14.76 8.75 -13.40
N ARG A 13 -15.56 8.57 -14.45
CA ARG A 13 -16.94 8.03 -14.33
C ARG A 13 -17.10 6.79 -15.20
N PHE A 14 -17.84 5.82 -14.68
CA PHE A 14 -18.33 4.65 -15.38
C PHE A 14 -19.86 4.64 -15.29
N GLY A 15 -20.52 5.12 -16.35
CA GLY A 15 -21.95 5.35 -16.31
C GLY A 15 -22.33 6.35 -15.19
N ARG A 16 -23.09 5.89 -14.21
CA ARG A 16 -23.52 6.74 -13.06
C ARG A 16 -22.51 6.72 -11.90
N VAL A 17 -21.56 5.79 -11.90
CA VAL A 17 -20.58 5.63 -10.80
C VAL A 17 -19.43 6.60 -11.03
N ARG A 18 -19.16 7.46 -10.06
CA ARG A 18 -18.00 8.34 -10.00
C ARG A 18 -16.88 7.62 -9.28
N ALA A 19 -15.95 7.02 -10.02
CA ALA A 19 -14.84 6.25 -9.47
C ALA A 19 -13.67 7.12 -9.01
N LEU A 20 -13.46 8.30 -9.62
CA LEU A 20 -12.53 9.34 -9.19
C LEU A 20 -13.28 10.67 -9.22
N ASP A 21 -13.07 11.50 -8.19
CA ASP A 21 -13.80 12.75 -7.93
C ASP A 21 -12.87 13.88 -7.47
N GLY A 22 -11.90 14.24 -8.30
CA GLY A 22 -10.92 15.28 -7.98
C GLY A 22 -9.70 14.72 -7.23
N LEU A 23 -9.20 13.53 -7.61
CA LEU A 23 -8.05 12.91 -6.97
C LEU A 23 -6.75 13.60 -7.36
N ASP A 24 -5.91 13.87 -6.35
CA ASP A 24 -4.54 14.37 -6.50
C ASP A 24 -3.54 13.30 -6.08
N LEU A 25 -2.44 13.13 -6.85
CA LEU A 25 -1.36 12.20 -6.52
C LEU A 25 -0.05 12.74 -7.09
N THR A 26 0.96 12.81 -6.24
CA THR A 26 2.32 13.19 -6.64
C THR A 26 3.31 12.15 -6.13
N VAL A 27 4.15 11.62 -7.05
CA VAL A 27 5.21 10.66 -6.71
C VAL A 27 6.54 11.21 -7.23
N ALA A 28 7.52 11.33 -6.34
CA ALA A 28 8.85 11.80 -6.69
C ALA A 28 9.73 10.69 -7.23
N GLU A 29 10.81 11.05 -7.93
CA GLU A 29 11.79 10.12 -8.46
C GLU A 29 12.54 9.41 -7.31
N GLY A 30 12.68 8.10 -7.40
CA GLY A 30 13.41 7.26 -6.46
C GLY A 30 12.69 6.95 -5.16
N GLU A 31 11.45 7.43 -4.94
CA GLU A 31 10.70 7.10 -3.72
C GLU A 31 9.86 5.81 -3.88
N VAL A 32 9.63 5.14 -2.77
CA VAL A 32 8.60 4.11 -2.64
C VAL A 32 7.35 4.77 -2.07
N HIS A 33 6.33 4.95 -2.90
CA HIS A 33 5.10 5.65 -2.57
C HIS A 33 3.94 4.68 -2.33
N GLY A 34 3.37 4.69 -1.13
CA GLY A 34 2.18 3.93 -0.76
C GLY A 34 0.90 4.62 -1.22
N PHE A 35 0.02 3.88 -1.88
CA PHE A 35 -1.28 4.35 -2.33
C PHE A 35 -2.38 3.56 -1.63
N LEU A 36 -2.86 4.10 -0.51
CA LEU A 36 -3.72 3.43 0.44
C LEU A 36 -5.20 3.79 0.26
N GLY A 37 -6.05 2.83 0.53
CA GLY A 37 -7.50 3.02 0.58
C GLY A 37 -8.25 1.69 0.59
N PRO A 38 -9.51 1.66 1.03
CA PRO A 38 -10.33 0.45 1.00
C PRO A 38 -10.62 -0.02 -0.42
N ASN A 39 -11.25 -1.18 -0.53
CA ASN A 39 -11.77 -1.66 -1.79
C ASN A 39 -12.83 -0.70 -2.31
N GLY A 40 -12.74 -0.34 -3.61
CA GLY A 40 -13.65 0.64 -4.21
C GLY A 40 -13.22 2.12 -4.05
N ALA A 41 -12.18 2.45 -3.27
CA ALA A 41 -11.72 3.82 -3.08
C ALA A 41 -11.20 4.52 -4.35
N GLY A 42 -10.93 3.77 -5.43
CA GLY A 42 -10.45 4.32 -6.71
C GLY A 42 -9.02 3.92 -7.06
N LYS A 43 -8.29 3.13 -6.24
CA LYS A 43 -6.88 2.74 -6.47
C LYS A 43 -6.63 2.18 -7.87
N SER A 44 -7.24 1.06 -8.20
CA SER A 44 -7.04 0.41 -9.52
C SER A 44 -7.56 1.27 -10.68
N THR A 45 -8.54 2.15 -10.44
CA THR A 45 -9.01 3.10 -11.47
C THR A 45 -7.95 4.14 -11.75
N THR A 46 -7.33 4.71 -10.71
CA THR A 46 -6.20 5.65 -10.84
C THR A 46 -5.05 5.00 -11.58
N ILE A 47 -4.65 3.79 -11.16
CA ILE A 47 -3.58 3.02 -11.83
C ILE A 47 -3.89 2.81 -13.32
N ARG A 48 -5.12 2.45 -13.68
CA ARG A 48 -5.51 2.29 -15.09
C ARG A 48 -5.39 3.59 -15.87
N VAL A 49 -5.67 4.75 -15.26
CA VAL A 49 -5.47 6.05 -15.91
C VAL A 49 -3.98 6.32 -16.09
N LEU A 50 -3.15 6.10 -15.07
CA LEU A 50 -1.69 6.27 -15.12
C LEU A 50 -1.01 5.35 -16.15
N LEU A 51 -1.58 4.18 -16.39
CA LEU A 51 -1.13 3.23 -17.41
C LEU A 51 -1.65 3.56 -18.83
N GLY A 52 -2.51 4.58 -18.99
CA GLY A 52 -3.16 4.85 -20.27
C GLY A 52 -4.16 3.77 -20.70
N LEU A 53 -4.64 2.94 -19.79
CA LEU A 53 -5.66 1.90 -20.02
C LEU A 53 -7.09 2.44 -19.86
N ALA A 54 -7.23 3.60 -19.21
CA ALA A 54 -8.49 4.32 -19.06
C ALA A 54 -8.27 5.82 -19.24
N ARG A 55 -9.12 6.46 -20.03
CA ARG A 55 -9.09 7.91 -20.20
C ARG A 55 -9.82 8.59 -19.04
N SER A 56 -9.24 9.64 -18.45
CA SER A 56 -9.93 10.49 -17.46
C SER A 56 -11.10 11.24 -18.07
N ASN A 57 -12.07 11.65 -17.27
CA ASN A 57 -13.18 12.53 -17.67
C ASN A 57 -12.86 14.00 -17.34
N GLY A 58 -11.98 14.26 -16.38
CA GLY A 58 -11.52 15.59 -15.97
C GLY A 58 -10.17 15.50 -15.28
N GLY A 59 -9.59 16.66 -14.99
CA GLY A 59 -8.26 16.75 -14.39
C GLY A 59 -7.14 16.40 -15.36
N THR A 60 -5.93 16.27 -14.81
CA THR A 60 -4.72 15.96 -15.59
C THR A 60 -3.96 14.79 -14.95
N ALA A 61 -3.32 13.96 -15.78
CA ALA A 61 -2.37 12.95 -15.35
C ALA A 61 -1.12 13.02 -16.21
N ARG A 62 0.05 12.94 -15.57
CA ARG A 62 1.35 12.88 -16.23
C ARG A 62 2.20 11.78 -15.59
N VAL A 63 2.92 11.05 -16.43
CA VAL A 63 3.92 10.07 -16.03
C VAL A 63 5.21 10.41 -16.76
N PHE A 64 6.29 10.67 -16.04
CA PHE A 64 7.53 11.24 -16.58
C PHE A 64 7.29 12.50 -17.42
N GLY A 65 6.35 13.34 -17.02
CA GLY A 65 5.95 14.56 -17.73
C GLY A 65 5.08 14.34 -18.98
N SER A 66 4.84 13.10 -19.41
CA SER A 66 4.06 12.74 -20.61
C SER A 66 2.61 12.38 -20.26
N ASP A 67 1.69 12.55 -21.23
CA ASP A 67 0.28 12.16 -21.11
C ASP A 67 0.15 10.63 -21.25
N PRO A 68 -0.28 9.90 -20.20
CA PRO A 68 -0.32 8.43 -20.25
C PRO A 68 -1.30 7.88 -21.30
N TRP A 69 -2.34 8.63 -21.67
CA TRP A 69 -3.26 8.18 -22.72
C TRP A 69 -2.67 8.33 -24.13
N ARG A 70 -1.92 9.40 -24.37
CA ARG A 70 -1.33 9.68 -25.70
C ARG A 70 -0.02 8.94 -25.92
N ASP A 71 0.80 8.86 -24.87
CA ASP A 71 2.18 8.39 -24.95
C ASP A 71 2.37 6.99 -24.35
N ALA A 72 1.28 6.22 -24.17
CA ALA A 72 1.27 4.92 -23.50
C ALA A 72 2.39 3.98 -23.97
N VAL A 73 2.62 3.85 -25.28
CA VAL A 73 3.63 2.92 -25.81
C VAL A 73 5.05 3.29 -25.39
N ALA A 74 5.38 4.58 -25.36
CA ALA A 74 6.69 5.06 -24.92
C ALA A 74 6.86 4.85 -23.41
N LEU A 75 5.80 5.16 -22.63
CA LEU A 75 5.80 5.01 -21.17
C LEU A 75 5.92 3.54 -20.74
N HIS A 76 5.23 2.62 -21.41
CA HIS A 76 5.27 1.20 -21.07
C HIS A 76 6.65 0.56 -21.23
N ARG A 77 7.57 1.16 -21.97
CA ARG A 77 8.97 0.71 -22.05
C ARG A 77 9.76 1.03 -20.79
N ARG A 78 9.36 2.07 -20.06
CA ARG A 78 10.02 2.59 -18.88
C ARG A 78 9.39 2.10 -17.57
N LEU A 79 8.18 1.56 -17.61
CA LEU A 79 7.45 1.13 -16.43
C LEU A 79 7.22 -0.38 -16.41
N ALA A 80 7.11 -0.94 -15.21
CA ALA A 80 6.64 -2.29 -14.95
C ALA A 80 5.33 -2.23 -14.19
N TYR A 81 4.39 -3.11 -14.54
CA TYR A 81 3.08 -3.19 -13.88
C TYR A 81 2.80 -4.60 -13.39
N VAL A 82 2.35 -4.69 -12.15
CA VAL A 82 1.81 -5.92 -11.53
C VAL A 82 0.35 -5.65 -11.17
N PRO A 83 -0.62 -6.33 -11.81
CA PRO A 83 -2.03 -6.17 -11.50
C PRO A 83 -2.42 -6.91 -10.22
N GLY A 84 -3.45 -6.42 -9.50
CA GLY A 84 -3.97 -7.07 -8.29
C GLY A 84 -4.66 -8.41 -8.56
N ASP A 85 -5.20 -8.60 -9.77
CA ASP A 85 -5.71 -9.89 -10.24
C ASP A 85 -4.94 -10.33 -11.49
N VAL A 86 -4.01 -11.25 -11.27
CA VAL A 86 -3.12 -11.75 -12.32
C VAL A 86 -3.81 -12.82 -13.15
N SER A 87 -4.02 -12.52 -14.42
CA SER A 87 -4.48 -13.47 -15.42
C SER A 87 -3.33 -13.84 -16.36
N LEU A 88 -3.04 -15.13 -16.49
CA LEU A 88 -2.00 -15.64 -17.36
C LEU A 88 -2.61 -16.35 -18.59
N TRP A 89 -1.87 -16.38 -19.69
CA TRP A 89 -2.25 -17.18 -20.85
C TRP A 89 -2.30 -18.66 -20.46
N PRO A 90 -3.46 -19.35 -20.62
CA PRO A 90 -3.66 -20.69 -20.07
C PRO A 90 -2.66 -21.74 -20.59
N ASN A 91 -2.20 -21.57 -21.84
CA ASN A 91 -1.35 -22.51 -22.56
C ASN A 91 0.15 -22.17 -22.50
N LEU A 92 0.52 -20.98 -22.03
CA LEU A 92 1.92 -20.63 -21.79
C LEU A 92 2.37 -21.18 -20.45
N SER A 93 3.63 -21.60 -20.36
CA SER A 93 4.27 -21.83 -19.06
C SER A 93 4.59 -20.50 -18.38
N GLY A 94 4.84 -20.54 -17.07
CA GLY A 94 5.25 -19.33 -16.33
C GLY A 94 6.52 -18.71 -16.92
N GLY A 95 7.49 -19.53 -17.28
CA GLY A 95 8.72 -19.07 -17.91
C GLY A 95 8.49 -18.43 -19.28
N GLU A 96 7.60 -19.01 -20.11
CA GLU A 96 7.21 -18.44 -21.42
C GLU A 96 6.44 -17.11 -21.24
N ALA A 97 5.56 -17.03 -20.24
CA ALA A 97 4.83 -15.79 -19.94
C ALA A 97 5.78 -14.67 -19.49
N ILE A 98 6.75 -14.97 -18.62
CA ILE A 98 7.78 -14.02 -18.20
C ILE A 98 8.58 -13.50 -19.40
N ASP A 99 9.03 -14.39 -20.29
CA ASP A 99 9.79 -14.01 -21.47
C ASP A 99 8.96 -13.18 -22.47
N LEU A 100 7.67 -13.51 -22.61
CA LEU A 100 6.75 -12.75 -23.45
C LEU A 100 6.57 -11.33 -22.95
N LEU A 101 6.32 -11.15 -21.65
CA LEU A 101 6.15 -9.84 -21.03
C LEU A 101 7.43 -9.00 -21.12
N ALA A 102 8.61 -9.61 -20.93
CA ALA A 102 9.89 -8.92 -21.12
C ALA A 102 10.06 -8.42 -22.56
N ARG A 103 9.70 -9.23 -23.57
CA ARG A 103 9.75 -8.84 -24.99
C ARG A 103 8.77 -7.70 -25.31
N LEU A 104 7.55 -7.75 -24.77
CA LEU A 104 6.53 -6.71 -24.99
C LEU A 104 6.96 -5.35 -24.42
N ARG A 105 7.76 -5.33 -23.35
CA ARG A 105 8.34 -4.10 -22.80
C ARG A 105 9.52 -3.53 -23.61
N GLY A 106 9.87 -4.14 -24.72
CA GLY A 106 10.97 -3.69 -25.60
C GLY A 106 12.16 -4.63 -25.61
N GLY A 107 12.07 -5.77 -24.93
CA GLY A 107 13.13 -6.76 -24.82
C GLY A 107 14.25 -6.30 -23.88
N THR A 108 15.31 -7.07 -23.87
CA THR A 108 16.50 -6.75 -23.07
C THR A 108 17.71 -6.62 -24.01
N ALA A 109 18.40 -5.50 -23.95
CA ALA A 109 19.64 -5.29 -24.69
C ALA A 109 20.71 -6.32 -24.25
N ASP A 110 20.75 -6.63 -22.96
CA ASP A 110 21.64 -7.64 -22.37
C ASP A 110 20.84 -8.91 -22.00
N LYS A 111 20.91 -9.90 -22.91
CA LYS A 111 20.23 -11.19 -22.70
C LYS A 111 20.84 -12.01 -21.57
N ALA A 112 22.15 -11.89 -21.30
CA ALA A 112 22.83 -12.63 -20.25
C ALA A 112 22.40 -12.11 -18.88
N ALA A 113 22.42 -10.80 -18.67
CA ALA A 113 21.96 -10.17 -17.44
C ALA A 113 20.46 -10.40 -17.19
N TYR A 114 19.63 -10.43 -18.24
CA TYR A 114 18.22 -10.82 -18.11
C TYR A 114 18.07 -12.26 -17.63
N ALA A 115 18.78 -13.20 -18.27
CA ALA A 115 18.69 -14.62 -17.92
C ALA A 115 19.13 -14.87 -16.47
N GLU A 116 20.18 -14.21 -16.02
CA GLU A 116 20.67 -14.29 -14.65
C GLU A 116 19.64 -13.73 -13.65
N ARG A 117 19.11 -12.50 -13.88
CA ARG A 117 18.06 -11.92 -13.04
C ARG A 117 16.81 -12.78 -12.99
N LYS A 118 16.32 -13.25 -14.16
CA LYS A 118 15.18 -14.15 -14.24
C LYS A 118 15.39 -15.41 -13.41
N LYS A 119 16.57 -16.07 -13.57
CA LYS A 119 16.89 -17.27 -12.81
C LYS A 119 16.87 -17.00 -11.31
N ARG A 120 17.58 -15.97 -10.85
CA ARG A 120 17.62 -15.58 -9.44
C ARG A 120 16.21 -15.33 -8.88
N LEU A 121 15.36 -14.59 -9.61
CA LEU A 121 14.00 -14.29 -9.19
C LEU A 121 13.12 -15.55 -9.13
N ILE A 122 13.25 -16.46 -10.08
CA ILE A 122 12.56 -17.76 -10.05
C ILE A 122 12.96 -18.54 -8.79
N ASP A 123 14.25 -18.55 -8.46
CA ASP A 123 14.77 -19.25 -7.28
C ASP A 123 14.25 -18.63 -5.97
N VAL A 124 14.36 -17.29 -5.79
CA VAL A 124 13.95 -16.63 -4.55
C VAL A 124 12.45 -16.63 -4.34
N PHE A 125 11.63 -16.52 -5.39
CA PHE A 125 10.17 -16.66 -5.31
C PHE A 125 9.70 -18.11 -5.32
N GLN A 126 10.61 -19.09 -5.39
CA GLN A 126 10.30 -20.52 -5.40
C GLN A 126 9.24 -20.86 -6.46
N LEU A 127 9.42 -20.31 -7.68
CA LEU A 127 8.49 -20.47 -8.77
C LEU A 127 8.90 -21.65 -9.64
N ASP A 128 7.99 -22.58 -9.94
CA ASP A 128 8.18 -23.59 -10.98
C ASP A 128 7.81 -22.99 -12.35
N PRO A 129 8.77 -22.55 -13.18
CA PRO A 129 8.49 -21.86 -14.43
C PRO A 129 7.96 -22.78 -15.55
N THR A 130 7.93 -24.10 -15.32
CA THR A 130 7.55 -25.09 -16.34
C THR A 130 6.04 -25.34 -16.39
N LYS A 131 5.34 -25.07 -15.28
CA LYS A 131 3.89 -25.24 -15.19
C LYS A 131 3.14 -24.32 -16.15
N LYS A 132 2.01 -24.80 -16.69
CA LYS A 132 1.14 -24.00 -17.56
C LYS A 132 0.27 -23.03 -16.76
N GLY A 133 -0.04 -21.86 -17.33
CA GLY A 133 -0.78 -20.77 -16.67
C GLY A 133 -2.09 -21.23 -16.01
N ARG A 134 -2.82 -22.17 -16.66
CA ARG A 134 -4.08 -22.73 -16.12
C ARG A 134 -3.93 -23.54 -14.84
N THR A 135 -2.73 -24.03 -14.52
CA THR A 135 -2.46 -24.90 -13.35
C THR A 135 -1.94 -24.14 -12.14
N TYR A 136 -1.64 -22.86 -12.28
CA TYR A 136 -1.16 -22.06 -11.16
C TYR A 136 -2.30 -21.66 -10.21
N SER A 137 -2.04 -21.73 -8.89
CA SER A 137 -2.85 -21.08 -7.87
C SER A 137 -2.79 -19.56 -8.01
N LYS A 138 -3.67 -18.83 -7.31
CA LYS A 138 -3.65 -17.34 -7.28
C LYS A 138 -2.25 -16.82 -6.90
N GLY A 139 -1.67 -17.30 -5.80
CA GLY A 139 -0.34 -16.88 -5.35
C GLY A 139 0.78 -17.19 -6.34
N ASN A 140 0.74 -18.37 -7.01
CA ASN A 140 1.74 -18.68 -8.03
C ASN A 140 1.60 -17.82 -9.29
N ARG A 141 0.38 -17.44 -9.69
CA ARG A 141 0.19 -16.45 -10.77
C ARG A 141 0.78 -15.10 -10.38
N GLN A 142 0.58 -14.69 -9.12
CA GLN A 142 1.17 -13.47 -8.58
C GLN A 142 2.70 -13.51 -8.65
N LYS A 143 3.33 -14.63 -8.23
CA LYS A 143 4.78 -14.83 -8.36
C LYS A 143 5.26 -14.70 -9.81
N VAL A 144 4.53 -15.24 -10.79
CA VAL A 144 4.88 -15.08 -12.22
C VAL A 144 4.88 -13.60 -12.62
N ALA A 145 3.88 -12.83 -12.20
CA ALA A 145 3.80 -11.40 -12.50
C ALA A 145 4.92 -10.60 -11.85
N LEU A 146 5.26 -10.89 -10.58
CA LEU A 146 6.37 -10.27 -9.86
C LEU A 146 7.71 -10.57 -10.53
N VAL A 147 7.98 -11.83 -10.87
CA VAL A 147 9.20 -12.22 -11.59
C VAL A 147 9.28 -11.51 -12.93
N ALA A 148 8.18 -11.44 -13.69
CA ALA A 148 8.15 -10.74 -14.97
C ALA A 148 8.42 -9.23 -14.83
N ALA A 149 7.88 -8.59 -13.80
CA ALA A 149 8.09 -7.18 -13.53
C ALA A 149 9.56 -6.88 -13.16
N PHE A 150 10.17 -7.69 -12.28
CA PHE A 150 11.51 -7.45 -11.74
C PHE A 150 12.64 -7.98 -12.63
N ALA A 151 12.40 -8.96 -13.50
CA ALA A 151 13.43 -9.52 -14.38
C ALA A 151 13.99 -8.50 -15.39
N THR A 152 13.19 -7.53 -15.78
CA THR A 152 13.58 -6.41 -16.65
C THR A 152 13.53 -5.11 -15.85
N PRO A 153 14.65 -4.40 -15.63
CA PRO A 153 14.64 -3.14 -14.91
C PRO A 153 13.66 -2.13 -15.51
N ALA A 154 13.09 -1.30 -14.66
CA ALA A 154 12.19 -0.22 -15.02
C ALA A 154 12.52 1.03 -14.20
N ASP A 155 12.19 2.21 -14.74
CA ASP A 155 12.33 3.48 -14.02
C ASP A 155 11.18 3.66 -13.00
N LEU A 156 10.01 3.07 -13.30
CA LEU A 156 8.81 3.11 -12.46
C LEU A 156 8.18 1.71 -12.36
N TYR A 157 7.90 1.30 -11.15
CA TYR A 157 7.11 0.10 -10.84
C TYR A 157 5.74 0.53 -10.30
N ILE A 158 4.66 0.11 -10.96
CA ILE A 158 3.28 0.28 -10.48
C ILE A 158 2.78 -1.09 -10.05
N LEU A 159 2.52 -1.25 -8.75
CA LEU A 159 2.20 -2.54 -8.14
C LEU A 159 0.82 -2.43 -7.47
N ASP A 160 -0.18 -3.11 -8.05
CA ASP A 160 -1.56 -3.09 -7.54
C ASP A 160 -1.80 -4.32 -6.67
N GLU A 161 -1.83 -4.14 -5.35
CA GLU A 161 -1.97 -5.21 -4.34
C GLU A 161 -1.03 -6.42 -4.57
N PRO A 162 0.30 -6.19 -4.69
CA PRO A 162 1.23 -7.19 -5.20
C PRO A 162 1.44 -8.40 -4.29
N THR A 163 1.12 -8.30 -3.02
CA THR A 163 1.25 -9.37 -2.00
C THR A 163 0.02 -10.24 -1.89
N SER A 164 -1.07 -9.87 -2.58
CA SER A 164 -2.34 -10.61 -2.52
C SER A 164 -2.19 -12.10 -2.88
N GLY A 165 -2.40 -12.96 -1.88
CA GLY A 165 -2.32 -14.42 -2.03
C GLY A 165 -0.90 -14.99 -1.94
N LEU A 166 0.07 -14.21 -1.51
CA LEU A 166 1.39 -14.68 -1.10
C LEU A 166 1.32 -15.19 0.36
N ASP A 167 2.22 -16.11 0.69
CA ASP A 167 2.46 -16.49 2.07
C ASP A 167 3.48 -15.53 2.72
N PRO A 168 3.60 -15.48 4.06
CA PRO A 168 4.48 -14.54 4.76
C PRO A 168 5.95 -14.61 4.34
N LEU A 169 6.45 -15.78 3.94
CA LEU A 169 7.83 -15.93 3.45
C LEU A 169 8.01 -15.24 2.09
N MET A 170 7.01 -15.35 1.23
CA MET A 170 7.04 -14.69 -0.08
C MET A 170 6.79 -13.19 0.01
N GLU A 171 6.01 -12.73 1.00
CA GLU A 171 5.91 -11.30 1.32
C GLU A 171 7.26 -10.74 1.78
N ALA A 172 7.97 -11.43 2.65
CA ALA A 172 9.33 -11.02 3.06
C ALA A 172 10.30 -10.98 1.86
N THR A 173 10.18 -11.93 0.93
CA THR A 173 10.96 -11.96 -0.31
C THR A 173 10.62 -10.77 -1.22
N PHE A 174 9.33 -10.45 -1.36
CA PHE A 174 8.85 -9.28 -2.10
C PHE A 174 9.41 -7.98 -1.48
N ASN A 175 9.34 -7.82 -0.16
CA ASN A 175 9.86 -6.65 0.56
C ASN A 175 11.37 -6.47 0.32
N ALA A 176 12.14 -7.56 0.34
CA ALA A 176 13.56 -7.53 0.03
C ALA A 176 13.84 -7.09 -1.42
N GLU A 177 13.02 -7.51 -2.38
CA GLU A 177 13.15 -7.08 -3.78
C GLU A 177 12.77 -5.61 -3.98
N ILE A 178 11.72 -5.11 -3.31
CA ILE A 178 11.36 -3.68 -3.31
C ILE A 178 12.53 -2.84 -2.76
N ALA A 179 13.08 -3.23 -1.61
CA ALA A 179 14.23 -2.54 -1.04
C ALA A 179 15.46 -2.56 -1.96
N ARG A 180 15.62 -3.61 -2.78
CA ARG A 180 16.70 -3.70 -3.75
C ARG A 180 16.49 -2.75 -4.92
N ILE A 181 15.33 -2.76 -5.56
CA ILE A 181 15.06 -1.90 -6.73
C ILE A 181 15.02 -0.41 -6.34
N SER A 182 14.55 -0.08 -5.13
CA SER A 182 14.60 1.29 -4.59
C SER A 182 16.05 1.77 -4.43
N ARG A 183 16.95 0.92 -3.87
CA ARG A 183 18.37 1.25 -3.78
C ARG A 183 19.05 1.42 -5.15
N ASP A 184 18.55 0.74 -6.18
CA ASP A 184 19.01 0.91 -7.56
C ASP A 184 18.43 2.20 -8.21
N GLY A 185 17.65 3.01 -7.47
CA GLY A 185 17.12 4.31 -7.87
C GLY A 185 15.77 4.26 -8.58
N ALA A 186 15.10 3.12 -8.61
CA ALA A 186 13.77 3.01 -9.21
C ALA A 186 12.68 3.64 -8.33
N THR A 187 11.67 4.21 -8.98
CA THR A 187 10.46 4.72 -8.32
C THR A 187 9.43 3.60 -8.22
N VAL A 188 8.72 3.52 -7.10
CA VAL A 188 7.68 2.51 -6.87
C VAL A 188 6.38 3.18 -6.44
N LEU A 189 5.27 2.90 -7.13
CA LEU A 189 3.91 3.15 -6.64
C LEU A 189 3.30 1.83 -6.21
N LEU A 190 3.07 1.67 -4.91
CA LEU A 190 2.54 0.46 -4.29
C LEU A 190 1.12 0.70 -3.82
N SER A 191 0.10 0.12 -4.45
CA SER A 191 -1.24 0.14 -3.88
C SER A 191 -1.43 -1.00 -2.89
N SER A 192 -1.99 -0.70 -1.72
CA SER A 192 -2.33 -1.68 -0.71
C SER A 192 -3.58 -1.24 0.07
N HIS A 193 -4.24 -2.19 0.70
CA HIS A 193 -5.20 -1.96 1.77
C HIS A 193 -4.64 -2.43 3.12
N ILE A 194 -3.41 -2.92 3.17
CA ILE A 194 -2.70 -3.41 4.36
C ILE A 194 -1.71 -2.33 4.81
N LEU A 195 -2.00 -1.72 5.95
CA LEU A 195 -1.25 -0.59 6.48
C LEU A 195 0.18 -0.96 6.88
N SER A 196 0.35 -2.13 7.52
CA SER A 196 1.66 -2.62 7.95
C SER A 196 2.65 -2.85 6.81
N GLU A 197 2.17 -3.23 5.61
CA GLU A 197 3.02 -3.33 4.42
C GLU A 197 3.56 -1.97 4.01
N VAL A 198 2.68 -0.97 4.02
CA VAL A 198 3.04 0.39 3.61
C VAL A 198 3.97 1.05 4.61
N GLU A 199 3.73 0.88 5.91
CA GLU A 199 4.61 1.37 6.97
C GLU A 199 6.03 0.79 6.89
N GLN A 200 6.14 -0.44 6.40
CA GLN A 200 7.42 -1.15 6.29
C GLN A 200 8.21 -0.78 5.02
N LEU A 201 7.51 -0.45 3.92
CA LEU A 201 8.11 -0.34 2.60
C LEU A 201 8.18 1.09 2.06
N CYS A 202 7.28 1.98 2.48
CA CYS A 202 7.06 3.24 1.80
C CYS A 202 7.72 4.41 2.52
N ASP A 203 8.26 5.36 1.75
CA ASP A 203 8.79 6.63 2.25
C ASP A 203 7.68 7.66 2.46
N ARG A 204 6.72 7.64 1.55
CA ARG A 204 5.54 8.55 1.52
C ARG A 204 4.28 7.76 1.21
N VAL A 205 3.15 8.31 1.62
CA VAL A 205 1.84 7.67 1.45
C VAL A 205 0.82 8.69 0.99
N THR A 206 -0.07 8.27 0.10
CA THR A 206 -1.31 8.96 -0.23
C THR A 206 -2.50 8.08 0.15
N ILE A 207 -3.36 8.58 1.02
CA ILE A 207 -4.59 7.92 1.44
C ILE A 207 -5.74 8.44 0.58
N ILE A 208 -6.53 7.52 0.00
CA ILE A 208 -7.67 7.88 -0.84
C ILE A 208 -8.97 7.29 -0.33
N ARG A 209 -10.05 8.04 -0.44
CA ARG A 209 -11.42 7.63 -0.10
C ARG A 209 -12.39 8.16 -1.17
N GLU A 210 -13.31 7.31 -1.64
CA GLU A 210 -14.38 7.69 -2.57
C GLU A 210 -13.88 8.49 -3.80
N GLY A 211 -12.72 8.08 -4.33
CA GLY A 211 -12.12 8.73 -5.49
C GLY A 211 -11.44 10.06 -5.23
N LYS A 212 -11.21 10.42 -3.96
CA LYS A 212 -10.52 11.65 -3.54
C LYS A 212 -9.29 11.33 -2.72
N THR A 213 -8.30 12.19 -2.79
CA THR A 213 -7.17 12.19 -1.85
C THR A 213 -7.65 12.80 -0.53
N VAL A 214 -7.41 12.06 0.57
CA VAL A 214 -7.76 12.48 1.92
C VAL A 214 -6.53 13.06 2.62
N GLU A 215 -5.42 12.32 2.57
CA GLU A 215 -4.15 12.71 3.17
C GLU A 215 -2.99 12.31 2.27
N SER A 216 -1.90 13.06 2.29
CA SER A 216 -0.66 12.72 1.59
C SER A 216 0.54 13.31 2.31
N GLY A 217 1.56 12.50 2.59
CA GLY A 217 2.75 12.94 3.30
C GLY A 217 3.75 11.81 3.51
N THR A 218 4.87 12.11 4.16
CA THR A 218 5.77 11.08 4.70
C THR A 218 5.09 10.34 5.84
N LEU A 219 5.57 9.13 6.16
CA LEU A 219 5.06 8.38 7.30
C LEU A 219 5.15 9.19 8.61
N ASP A 220 6.23 9.94 8.79
CA ASP A 220 6.42 10.77 9.98
C ASP A 220 5.44 11.96 9.99
N GLU A 221 5.25 12.66 8.87
CA GLU A 221 4.24 13.73 8.75
C GLU A 221 2.84 13.21 9.10
N LEU A 222 2.47 12.03 8.57
CA LEU A 222 1.16 11.44 8.83
C LEU A 222 1.01 10.93 10.27
N ARG A 223 2.07 10.42 10.88
CA ARG A 223 2.09 10.01 12.29
C ARG A 223 1.92 11.19 13.23
N HIS A 224 2.45 12.36 12.88
CA HIS A 224 2.24 13.59 13.68
C HIS A 224 0.78 14.05 13.69
N LEU A 225 -0.05 13.61 12.73
CA LEU A 225 -1.49 13.87 12.71
C LEU A 225 -2.28 12.94 13.66
N THR A 226 -1.63 11.92 14.22
CA THR A 226 -2.22 10.94 15.13
C THR A 226 -1.58 11.01 16.51
N ARG A 227 -2.24 10.43 17.50
CA ARG A 227 -1.79 10.41 18.89
C ARG A 227 -1.00 9.14 19.18
N THR A 228 -0.08 9.24 20.15
CA THR A 228 0.64 8.06 20.66
C THR A 228 -0.32 7.19 21.46
N GLU A 229 -0.37 5.89 21.13
CA GLU A 229 -1.13 4.91 21.90
C GLU A 229 -0.32 4.48 23.14
N ILE A 230 -0.98 4.50 24.29
CA ILE A 230 -0.40 4.10 25.56
C ILE A 230 -1.27 3.01 26.17
N SER A 231 -0.65 1.89 26.55
CA SER A 231 -1.35 0.84 27.28
C SER A 231 -0.53 0.33 28.46
N PHE A 232 -1.20 0.07 29.58
CA PHE A 232 -0.58 -0.45 30.80
C PHE A 232 -1.55 -1.35 31.56
N ALA A 233 -0.99 -2.22 32.41
CA ALA A 233 -1.77 -3.06 33.29
C ALA A 233 -2.13 -2.29 34.56
N VAL A 234 -3.36 -2.45 35.04
CA VAL A 234 -3.89 -1.85 36.28
C VAL A 234 -4.03 -2.90 37.35
N ASP A 235 -3.41 -2.65 38.50
CA ASP A 235 -3.66 -3.39 39.75
C ASP A 235 -4.23 -2.40 40.78
N GLY A 236 -5.58 -2.41 40.92
CA GLY A 236 -6.25 -1.63 41.96
C GLY A 236 -6.33 -0.11 41.73
N THR A 237 -6.09 0.37 40.51
CA THR A 237 -6.24 1.77 40.14
C THR A 237 -7.71 2.13 39.97
N THR A 238 -8.15 3.24 40.56
CA THR A 238 -9.52 3.71 40.48
C THR A 238 -9.75 4.59 39.25
N ASP A 239 -11.01 4.69 38.77
CA ASP A 239 -11.37 5.58 37.67
C ASP A 239 -11.00 7.05 37.96
N GLU A 240 -11.07 7.48 39.21
CA GLU A 240 -10.65 8.83 39.62
C GLU A 240 -9.14 9.07 39.41
N GLN A 241 -8.31 8.04 39.61
CA GLN A 241 -6.86 8.11 39.38
C GLN A 241 -6.56 8.14 37.89
N LEU A 242 -7.30 7.34 37.09
CA LEU A 242 -7.17 7.33 35.64
C LEU A 242 -7.59 8.67 35.01
N ALA A 243 -8.64 9.32 35.54
CA ALA A 243 -9.09 10.62 35.10
C ALA A 243 -8.10 11.77 35.36
N ARG A 244 -7.08 11.55 36.20
CA ARG A 244 -6.02 12.52 36.48
C ARG A 244 -4.84 12.43 35.51
N ILE A 245 -4.81 11.45 34.62
CA ILE A 245 -3.75 11.37 33.59
C ILE A 245 -3.92 12.56 32.65
N PRO A 246 -2.93 13.46 32.55
CA PRO A 246 -3.03 14.63 31.71
C PRO A 246 -3.09 14.25 30.23
N ASP A 247 -3.84 15.00 29.43
CA ASP A 247 -3.91 14.82 27.97
C ASP A 247 -4.27 13.41 27.51
N ALA A 248 -4.94 12.60 28.35
CA ALA A 248 -5.43 11.29 28.00
C ALA A 248 -6.75 11.41 27.22
N HIS A 249 -6.76 10.87 26.00
CA HIS A 249 -7.92 10.80 25.11
C HIS A 249 -8.34 9.36 24.90
N ASP A 250 -9.64 9.13 24.67
CA ASP A 250 -10.21 7.81 24.33
C ASP A 250 -9.86 6.69 25.33
N LEU A 251 -9.80 7.04 26.63
CA LEU A 251 -9.44 6.13 27.69
C LEU A 251 -10.45 4.99 27.79
N ARG A 252 -9.95 3.75 27.68
CA ARG A 252 -10.73 2.52 27.76
C ARG A 252 -10.04 1.53 28.65
N THR A 253 -10.83 0.78 29.43
CA THR A 253 -10.32 -0.35 30.23
C THR A 253 -10.86 -1.64 29.66
N ASP A 254 -9.97 -2.53 29.25
CA ASP A 254 -10.31 -3.85 28.71
C ASP A 254 -9.39 -4.90 29.30
N ASN A 255 -9.99 -5.99 29.84
CA ASN A 255 -9.27 -7.15 30.39
C ASN A 255 -8.14 -6.79 31.39
N GLY A 256 -8.37 -5.78 32.26
CA GLY A 256 -7.38 -5.36 33.25
C GLY A 256 -6.20 -4.53 32.67
N ARG A 257 -6.34 -4.09 31.44
CA ARG A 257 -5.42 -3.13 30.82
C ARG A 257 -6.16 -1.83 30.52
N VAL A 258 -5.51 -0.72 30.80
CA VAL A 258 -5.95 0.60 30.36
C VAL A 258 -5.26 0.91 29.05
N LYS A 259 -6.04 1.42 28.08
CA LYS A 259 -5.57 1.94 26.82
C LYS A 259 -6.11 3.36 26.63
N PHE A 260 -5.26 4.26 26.16
CA PHE A 260 -5.64 5.62 25.81
C PHE A 260 -4.66 6.20 24.80
N THR A 261 -4.99 7.34 24.22
CA THR A 261 -4.11 8.07 23.31
C THR A 261 -3.70 9.40 23.92
N ALA A 262 -2.48 9.86 23.61
CA ALA A 262 -1.96 11.14 24.05
C ALA A 262 -1.23 11.85 22.91
N ASP A 263 -1.24 13.19 22.92
CA ASP A 263 -0.52 13.97 21.93
C ASP A 263 0.99 13.71 22.04
N SER A 264 1.62 13.38 20.92
CA SER A 264 3.00 12.87 20.86
C SER A 264 4.03 13.88 21.39
N ASP A 265 3.76 15.17 21.30
CA ASP A 265 4.59 16.26 21.82
C ASP A 265 4.40 16.51 23.33
N ARG A 266 3.38 15.90 23.95
CA ARG A 266 3.03 16.07 25.37
C ARG A 266 3.20 14.82 26.22
N LEU A 267 3.98 13.86 25.76
CA LEU A 267 4.19 12.57 26.47
C LEU A 267 4.88 12.71 27.83
N GLY A 268 5.73 13.72 28.03
CA GLY A 268 6.47 13.89 29.29
C GLY A 268 5.57 13.92 30.53
N PRO A 269 4.58 14.81 30.65
CA PRO A 269 3.63 14.84 31.75
C PRO A 269 2.82 13.55 31.91
N VAL A 270 2.45 12.89 30.80
CA VAL A 270 1.71 11.63 30.80
C VAL A 270 2.55 10.52 31.45
N LEU A 271 3.80 10.36 30.99
CA LEU A 271 4.71 9.34 31.55
C LEU A 271 5.02 9.57 33.03
N ALA A 272 5.11 10.82 33.47
CA ALA A 272 5.26 11.14 34.91
C ALA A 272 4.04 10.68 35.71
N ALA A 273 2.82 10.96 35.25
CA ALA A 273 1.59 10.51 35.90
C ALA A 273 1.48 8.97 35.94
N LEU A 274 1.91 8.28 34.90
CA LEU A 274 1.93 6.80 34.85
C LEU A 274 2.96 6.20 35.82
N ALA A 275 4.10 6.87 36.02
CA ALA A 275 5.09 6.48 37.02
C ALA A 275 4.52 6.59 38.43
N ASP A 276 3.79 7.69 38.75
CA ASP A 276 3.12 7.88 40.05
C ASP A 276 2.03 6.84 40.31
N LEU A 277 1.38 6.32 39.27
CA LEU A 277 0.40 5.24 39.32
C LEU A 277 1.03 3.85 39.44
N ASN A 278 2.36 3.72 39.45
CA ASN A 278 3.05 2.44 39.37
C ASN A 278 2.57 1.54 38.21
N ALA A 279 2.31 2.12 37.06
CA ALA A 279 1.84 1.42 35.87
C ALA A 279 2.77 0.25 35.50
N LYS A 280 2.22 -0.96 35.38
CA LYS A 280 2.96 -2.16 35.02
C LYS A 280 2.75 -2.50 33.55
N SER A 281 3.73 -3.19 32.96
CA SER A 281 3.67 -3.64 31.55
C SER A 281 3.30 -2.48 30.62
N LEU A 282 3.91 -1.31 30.83
CA LEU A 282 3.71 -0.11 30.02
C LEU A 282 4.19 -0.36 28.60
N THR A 283 3.31 -0.09 27.64
CA THR A 283 3.63 -0.04 26.22
C THR A 283 3.32 1.37 25.72
N VAL A 284 4.26 1.99 25.06
CA VAL A 284 4.09 3.26 24.37
C VAL A 284 4.36 2.97 22.91
N ALA A 285 3.32 2.98 22.09
CA ALA A 285 3.42 2.74 20.66
C ALA A 285 3.34 4.09 19.92
N PRO A 286 4.23 4.32 18.94
CA PRO A 286 4.09 5.51 18.09
C PRO A 286 2.73 5.48 17.39
N PRO A 287 2.21 6.65 16.99
CA PRO A 287 0.98 6.73 16.21
C PRO A 287 1.04 5.81 15.00
N SER A 288 0.03 4.99 14.81
CA SER A 288 -0.06 4.09 13.65
C SER A 288 -0.88 4.72 12.54
N LEU A 289 -0.55 4.39 11.30
CA LEU A 289 -1.41 4.73 10.16
C LEU A 289 -2.81 4.09 10.28
N GLU A 290 -2.93 3.00 11.07
CA GLU A 290 -4.20 2.34 11.32
C GLU A 290 -5.19 3.26 12.05
N GLU A 291 -4.73 4.04 13.02
CA GLU A 291 -5.58 5.03 13.71
C GLU A 291 -6.02 6.14 12.75
N LEU A 292 -5.12 6.65 11.90
CA LEU A 292 -5.46 7.62 10.87
C LEU A 292 -6.48 7.04 9.89
N PHE A 293 -6.27 5.79 9.47
CA PHE A 293 -7.18 5.09 8.59
C PHE A 293 -8.55 4.90 9.25
N LEU A 294 -8.61 4.44 10.51
CA LEU A 294 -9.86 4.27 11.26
C LEU A 294 -10.60 5.60 11.47
N ARG A 295 -9.89 6.71 11.65
CA ARG A 295 -10.51 8.04 11.76
C ARG A 295 -11.23 8.44 10.47
N HIS A 296 -10.66 8.11 9.31
CA HIS A 296 -11.27 8.40 8.01
C HIS A 296 -12.34 7.37 7.59
N TYR A 297 -12.29 6.15 8.14
CA TYR A 297 -13.15 5.02 7.73
C TYR A 297 -13.99 4.43 8.86
N GLY A 298 -13.87 4.94 10.09
CA GLY A 298 -14.54 4.41 11.28
C GLY A 298 -16.07 4.32 11.13
N ASP A 299 -16.68 5.30 10.49
CA ASP A 299 -18.14 5.32 10.24
C ASP A 299 -18.57 4.20 9.31
N GLU A 300 -17.76 3.82 8.31
CA GLU A 300 -18.06 2.70 7.41
C GLU A 300 -17.91 1.35 8.09
N LEU A 301 -16.90 1.20 8.95
CA LEU A 301 -16.71 -0.02 9.73
C LEU A 301 -17.81 -0.22 10.75
N ALA A 302 -18.30 0.85 11.38
CA ALA A 302 -19.45 0.82 12.28
C ALA A 302 -20.72 0.37 11.53
N ASN A 303 -20.98 0.93 10.35
CA ASN A 303 -22.13 0.56 9.51
C ASN A 303 -22.04 -0.90 9.02
N VAL A 304 -20.86 -1.40 8.66
CA VAL A 304 -20.67 -2.80 8.26
C VAL A 304 -20.90 -3.74 9.44
N ALA A 305 -20.43 -3.39 10.64
CA ALA A 305 -20.64 -4.18 11.85
C ALA A 305 -22.13 -4.23 12.24
N GLU A 306 -22.88 -3.14 12.08
CA GLU A 306 -24.33 -3.10 12.29
C GLU A 306 -25.08 -3.98 11.28
N LEU A 307 -24.72 -3.92 10.00
CA LEU A 307 -25.32 -4.76 8.94
C LEU A 307 -25.02 -6.25 9.14
N GLU A 308 -23.82 -6.60 9.60
CA GLU A 308 -23.47 -7.99 9.94
C GLU A 308 -24.19 -8.48 11.20
N ALA A 309 -24.42 -7.61 12.18
CA ALA A 309 -25.20 -7.93 13.38
C ALA A 309 -26.68 -8.17 13.04
N GLU A 310 -27.27 -7.34 12.17
CA GLU A 310 -28.63 -7.51 11.67
C GLU A 310 -28.80 -8.78 10.82
N ALA A 311 -27.78 -9.15 10.04
CA ALA A 311 -27.79 -10.37 9.22
C ALA A 311 -27.68 -11.65 10.05
N LYS A 312 -27.00 -11.60 11.21
CA LYS A 312 -26.88 -12.73 12.16
C LYS A 312 -28.08 -12.84 13.12
N GLY A 313 -28.91 -11.80 13.20
CA GLY A 313 -30.11 -11.76 14.04
C GLY A 313 -31.42 -12.19 13.31
N ARG A 314 -31.32 -12.56 12.03
CA ARG A 314 -32.41 -13.15 11.24
C ARG A 314 -32.12 -14.63 10.97
#